data_81ff783ad4b50d09b70244bfaff3ac48
#
_entry.id   81ff783ad4b50d09b70244bfaff3ac48
#
_cell.length_a   1.000
_cell.length_b   1.000
_cell.length_c   1.000
_cell.angle_alpha   90.00
_cell.angle_beta   90.00
_cell.angle_gamma   90.00
#
_symmetry.space_group_name_H-M   'P 1'
#
loop_
_entity.id
_entity.type
_entity.pdbx_description
1 polymer ?
#
loop_
_entity_poly.entity_id
_entity_poly.type
_entity_poly.pdbx_seq_one_letter_code
_entity_poly.pdbx_strand_id
1 'polypeptide(L)'
;MQQENKQRFEDPFEHSIEAMRQDYAQLRGVYAAAIREINARLQTLDSDFSYRNRHNPIHHLESRVKSLTSICKKLKASGAPVSMSSAKKNLHDIAGVRVVCRYVDDIFRIANLLLAQDDISLILKKDYIANPKPNGYRSLHIVVDVPVYMSQGKLYAPVEIQIRTVAMDFWATLEHGIRYKASGEVSQNIVDQLRECANVITETDYKMQEIFKALQQVHDADDSYQEEITPQLIQK
;
A
#
# COMPACT_ATOMS: atom_id res chain seq x y z
N MET A 1 27.92 -35.41 41.45
CA MET A 1 27.26 -35.19 40.14
C MET A 1 25.96 -34.43 40.40
N GLN A 2 26.04 -33.11 40.39
CA GLN A 2 24.87 -32.23 40.51
C GLN A 2 24.38 -31.93 39.11
N GLN A 3 23.19 -32.40 38.76
CA GLN A 3 22.49 -31.98 37.54
C GLN A 3 21.93 -30.58 37.82
N GLU A 4 22.52 -29.56 37.20
CA GLU A 4 21.96 -28.23 37.11
C GLU A 4 20.71 -28.27 36.22
N ASN A 5 19.58 -28.22 36.85
CA ASN A 5 18.25 -28.05 36.21
C ASN A 5 18.16 -26.60 35.72
N LYS A 6 18.64 -26.31 34.47
CA LYS A 6 18.39 -25.05 33.79
C LYS A 6 16.91 -24.95 33.48
N GLN A 7 16.10 -24.45 34.41
CA GLN A 7 14.81 -23.90 34.11
C GLN A 7 15.01 -22.76 33.12
N ARG A 8 14.75 -23.02 31.84
CA ARG A 8 14.57 -21.96 30.84
C ARG A 8 13.38 -21.12 31.32
N PHE A 9 13.65 -19.94 31.81
CA PHE A 9 12.62 -18.90 31.94
C PHE A 9 12.17 -18.58 30.52
N GLU A 10 11.06 -19.16 30.07
CA GLU A 10 10.46 -18.81 28.80
C GLU A 10 10.05 -17.34 28.89
N ASP A 11 10.50 -16.54 27.92
CA ASP A 11 10.15 -15.12 27.84
C ASP A 11 8.61 -15.02 27.74
N PRO A 12 7.94 -14.27 28.64
CA PRO A 12 6.48 -14.09 28.60
C PRO A 12 5.97 -13.64 27.23
N PHE A 13 6.84 -13.02 26.43
CA PHE A 13 6.53 -12.62 25.05
C PHE A 13 6.48 -13.83 24.11
N GLU A 14 7.39 -14.77 24.21
CA GLU A 14 7.37 -16.01 23.41
C GLU A 14 6.15 -16.88 23.74
N HIS A 15 5.78 -16.96 25.00
CA HIS A 15 4.56 -17.67 25.41
C HIS A 15 3.29 -17.03 24.79
N SER A 16 3.22 -15.70 24.74
CA SER A 16 2.12 -14.98 24.09
C SER A 16 2.05 -15.25 22.59
N ILE A 17 3.20 -15.36 21.92
CA ILE A 17 3.25 -15.72 20.48
C ILE A 17 2.70 -17.12 20.25
N GLU A 18 3.10 -18.08 21.07
CA GLU A 18 2.65 -19.48 20.92
C GLU A 18 1.14 -19.62 21.13
N ALA A 19 0.58 -18.97 22.13
CA ALA A 19 -0.86 -18.95 22.39
C ALA A 19 -1.67 -18.37 21.22
N MET A 20 -1.09 -17.43 20.46
CA MET A 20 -1.74 -16.79 19.31
C MET A 20 -1.63 -17.56 18.00
N ARG A 21 -0.80 -18.60 17.91
CA ARG A 21 -0.49 -19.29 16.64
C ARG A 21 -1.72 -19.88 15.96
N GLN A 22 -2.57 -20.54 16.70
CA GLN A 22 -3.74 -21.21 16.16
C GLN A 22 -4.77 -20.18 15.63
N ASP A 23 -5.06 -19.16 16.42
CA ASP A 23 -5.95 -18.06 16.02
C ASP A 23 -5.40 -17.30 14.82
N TYR A 24 -4.07 -17.09 14.78
CA TYR A 24 -3.40 -16.43 13.67
C TYR A 24 -3.52 -17.23 12.36
N ALA A 25 -3.42 -18.56 12.41
CA ALA A 25 -3.54 -19.39 11.20
C ALA A 25 -4.91 -19.23 10.53
N GLN A 26 -5.99 -19.20 11.33
CA GLN A 26 -7.35 -18.96 10.83
C GLN A 26 -7.49 -17.53 10.28
N LEU A 27 -7.04 -16.55 11.03
CA LEU A 27 -7.12 -15.15 10.65
C LEU A 27 -6.33 -14.84 9.38
N ARG A 28 -5.14 -15.42 9.24
CA ARG A 28 -4.28 -15.26 8.07
C ARG A 28 -5.00 -15.66 6.78
N GLY A 29 -5.84 -16.71 6.82
CA GLY A 29 -6.65 -17.15 5.67
C GLY A 29 -7.61 -16.06 5.20
N VAL A 30 -8.32 -15.40 6.13
CA VAL A 30 -9.27 -14.32 5.83
C VAL A 30 -8.55 -13.09 5.27
N TYR A 31 -7.46 -12.65 5.89
CA TYR A 31 -6.69 -11.50 5.41
C TYR A 31 -6.01 -11.77 4.05
N ALA A 32 -5.55 -13.00 3.81
CA ALA A 32 -5.02 -13.38 2.50
C ALA A 32 -6.11 -13.41 1.42
N ALA A 33 -7.35 -13.78 1.76
CA ALA A 33 -8.48 -13.69 0.85
C ALA A 33 -8.80 -12.22 0.53
N ALA A 34 -8.86 -11.33 1.52
CA ALA A 34 -9.10 -9.90 1.30
C ALA A 34 -8.02 -9.25 0.40
N ILE A 35 -6.76 -9.63 0.57
CA ILE A 35 -5.67 -9.20 -0.33
C ILE A 35 -5.94 -9.65 -1.77
N ARG A 36 -6.37 -10.90 -1.99
CA ARG A 36 -6.68 -11.39 -3.34
C ARG A 36 -7.83 -10.62 -3.98
N GLU A 37 -8.89 -10.30 -3.22
CA GLU A 37 -10.00 -9.47 -3.69
C GLU A 37 -9.52 -8.09 -4.14
N ILE A 38 -8.74 -7.40 -3.32
CA ILE A 38 -8.17 -6.09 -3.66
C ILE A 38 -7.25 -6.17 -4.89
N ASN A 39 -6.36 -7.16 -4.94
CA ASN A 39 -5.45 -7.32 -6.09
C ASN A 39 -6.22 -7.57 -7.39
N ALA A 40 -7.25 -8.41 -7.38
CA ALA A 40 -8.08 -8.67 -8.56
C ALA A 40 -8.79 -7.40 -9.05
N ARG A 41 -9.34 -6.59 -8.14
CA ARG A 41 -10.00 -5.32 -8.46
C ARG A 41 -9.02 -4.31 -9.06
N LEU A 42 -7.84 -4.16 -8.47
CA LEU A 42 -6.79 -3.27 -8.98
C LEU A 42 -6.28 -3.70 -10.36
N GLN A 43 -6.10 -4.98 -10.59
CA GLN A 43 -5.71 -5.52 -11.90
C GLN A 43 -6.80 -5.28 -12.96
N THR A 44 -8.07 -5.45 -12.59
CA THR A 44 -9.20 -5.15 -13.48
C THR A 44 -9.24 -3.67 -13.85
N LEU A 45 -9.07 -2.77 -12.87
CA LEU A 45 -9.02 -1.33 -13.10
C LEU A 45 -7.84 -0.96 -14.01
N ASP A 46 -6.65 -1.50 -13.78
CA ASP A 46 -5.47 -1.24 -14.63
C ASP A 46 -5.68 -1.69 -16.07
N SER A 47 -6.29 -2.87 -16.27
CA SER A 47 -6.59 -3.42 -17.59
C SER A 47 -7.65 -2.57 -18.32
N ASP A 48 -8.73 -2.16 -17.63
CA ASP A 48 -9.78 -1.30 -18.21
C ASP A 48 -9.20 0.06 -18.62
N PHE A 49 -8.32 0.62 -17.79
CA PHE A 49 -7.62 1.87 -18.10
C PHE A 49 -6.72 1.76 -19.32
N SER A 50 -5.94 0.69 -19.41
CA SER A 50 -5.08 0.41 -20.57
C SER A 50 -5.87 0.36 -21.85
N TYR A 51 -7.03 -0.29 -21.81
CA TYR A 51 -7.89 -0.43 -22.98
C TYR A 51 -8.54 0.88 -23.41
N ARG A 52 -9.06 1.68 -22.46
CA ARG A 52 -9.79 2.92 -22.75
C ARG A 52 -8.91 4.13 -23.02
N ASN A 53 -7.81 4.27 -22.29
CA ASN A 53 -7.01 5.49 -22.28
C ASN A 53 -5.58 5.28 -22.80
N ARG A 54 -5.25 4.12 -23.37
CA ARG A 54 -3.89 3.75 -23.81
C ARG A 54 -2.81 4.03 -22.75
N HIS A 55 -3.19 3.94 -21.46
CA HIS A 55 -2.34 4.21 -20.30
C HIS A 55 -2.58 3.20 -19.20
N ASN A 56 -1.51 2.60 -18.67
CA ASN A 56 -1.56 1.74 -17.50
C ASN A 56 -1.17 2.55 -16.26
N PRO A 57 -2.11 2.90 -15.40
CA PRO A 57 -1.81 3.72 -14.20
C PRO A 57 -0.95 2.96 -13.19
N ILE A 58 -1.08 1.63 -13.10
CA ILE A 58 -0.35 0.82 -12.14
C ILE A 58 0.95 0.28 -12.77
N HIS A 59 2.07 0.56 -12.13
CA HIS A 59 3.37 0.01 -12.49
C HIS A 59 3.54 -1.41 -11.94
N HIS A 60 3.27 -1.63 -10.63
CA HIS A 60 3.25 -2.95 -10.01
C HIS A 60 2.48 -2.96 -8.68
N LEU A 61 2.15 -4.16 -8.24
CA LEU A 61 1.47 -4.44 -6.98
C LEU A 61 2.35 -5.33 -6.10
N GLU A 62 2.46 -4.97 -4.83
CA GLU A 62 3.04 -5.83 -3.80
C GLU A 62 2.02 -6.04 -2.69
N SER A 63 1.97 -7.24 -2.13
CA SER A 63 1.03 -7.50 -1.04
C SER A 63 1.60 -8.49 -0.03
N ARG A 64 1.18 -8.32 1.23
CA ARG A 64 1.60 -9.22 2.30
C ARG A 64 0.59 -9.29 3.43
N VAL A 65 0.50 -10.45 4.06
CA VAL A 65 -0.07 -10.58 5.42
C VAL A 65 1.08 -10.43 6.42
N LYS A 66 0.93 -9.54 7.39
CA LYS A 66 1.92 -9.28 8.44
C LYS A 66 2.16 -10.55 9.28
N SER A 67 3.41 -10.91 9.52
CA SER A 67 3.77 -12.08 10.33
C SER A 67 3.30 -11.93 11.78
N LEU A 68 3.01 -13.06 12.45
CA LEU A 68 2.61 -13.08 13.85
C LEU A 68 3.60 -12.34 14.74
N THR A 69 4.91 -12.58 14.55
CA THR A 69 5.97 -11.89 15.29
C THR A 69 5.90 -10.36 15.10
N SER A 70 5.62 -9.88 13.89
CA SER A 70 5.49 -8.44 13.61
C SER A 70 4.23 -7.84 14.24
N ILE A 71 3.13 -8.61 14.30
CA ILE A 71 1.90 -8.23 14.99
C ILE A 71 2.18 -8.06 16.48
N CYS A 72 2.78 -9.08 17.12
CA CYS A 72 3.11 -9.06 18.55
C CYS A 72 4.05 -7.90 18.91
N LYS A 73 5.10 -7.67 18.10
CA LYS A 73 6.04 -6.54 18.30
C LYS A 73 5.30 -5.20 18.23
N LYS A 74 4.39 -5.04 17.28
CA LYS A 74 3.63 -3.79 17.10
C LYS A 74 2.66 -3.54 18.25
N LEU A 75 1.95 -4.58 18.73
CA LEU A 75 1.09 -4.48 19.91
C LEU A 75 1.90 -4.10 21.15
N LYS A 76 3.04 -4.76 21.39
CA LYS A 76 3.93 -4.45 22.51
C LYS A 76 4.41 -2.99 22.46
N ALA A 77 4.83 -2.52 21.29
CA ALA A 77 5.29 -1.14 21.09
C ALA A 77 4.20 -0.09 21.34
N SER A 78 2.93 -0.43 21.08
CA SER A 78 1.77 0.44 21.36
C SER A 78 1.22 0.33 22.78
N GLY A 79 1.78 -0.53 23.64
CA GLY A 79 1.27 -0.80 25.00
C GLY A 79 -0.02 -1.59 25.01
N ALA A 80 -0.45 -2.16 23.88
CA ALA A 80 -1.69 -2.94 23.78
C ALA A 80 -1.45 -4.41 24.20
N PRO A 81 -2.46 -5.11 24.75
CA PRO A 81 -2.36 -6.52 25.08
C PRO A 81 -1.96 -7.35 23.87
N VAL A 82 -1.03 -8.31 24.04
CA VAL A 82 -0.57 -9.19 22.97
C VAL A 82 -1.56 -10.34 22.80
N SER A 83 -2.62 -10.11 22.03
CA SER A 83 -3.67 -11.07 21.69
C SER A 83 -4.25 -10.84 20.30
N MET A 84 -4.87 -11.86 19.70
CA MET A 84 -5.50 -11.70 18.36
C MET A 84 -6.72 -10.77 18.42
N SER A 85 -7.47 -10.74 19.51
CA SER A 85 -8.55 -9.79 19.75
C SER A 85 -8.04 -8.34 19.73
N SER A 86 -6.93 -8.07 20.44
CA SER A 86 -6.27 -6.78 20.45
C SER A 86 -5.71 -6.42 19.06
N ALA A 87 -5.15 -7.39 18.34
CA ALA A 87 -4.64 -7.18 16.97
C ALA A 87 -5.75 -6.72 16.03
N LYS A 88 -6.89 -7.41 16.01
CA LYS A 88 -8.06 -7.02 15.20
C LYS A 88 -8.57 -5.61 15.51
N LYS A 89 -8.57 -5.23 16.80
CA LYS A 89 -9.07 -3.93 17.25
C LYS A 89 -8.12 -2.76 16.95
N ASN A 90 -6.81 -2.99 17.07
CA ASN A 90 -5.83 -1.90 17.09
C ASN A 90 -4.94 -1.84 15.84
N LEU A 91 -4.92 -2.89 15.00
CA LEU A 91 -4.05 -2.93 13.84
C LEU A 91 -4.86 -3.00 12.54
N HIS A 92 -4.70 -2.00 11.70
CA HIS A 92 -5.34 -1.93 10.37
C HIS A 92 -4.43 -2.40 9.24
N ASP A 93 -3.18 -2.77 9.54
CA ASP A 93 -2.14 -3.14 8.58
C ASP A 93 -1.72 -4.62 8.68
N ILE A 94 -2.63 -5.49 9.14
CA ILE A 94 -2.42 -6.95 9.13
C ILE A 94 -2.40 -7.46 7.69
N ALA A 95 -3.36 -7.04 6.86
CA ALA A 95 -3.30 -7.18 5.41
C ALA A 95 -2.81 -5.86 4.82
N GLY A 96 -1.79 -5.91 3.98
CA GLY A 96 -1.23 -4.74 3.32
C GLY A 96 -1.07 -4.97 1.81
N VAL A 97 -1.49 -3.99 1.03
CA VAL A 97 -1.28 -3.91 -0.41
C VAL A 97 -0.53 -2.61 -0.70
N ARG A 98 0.53 -2.70 -1.50
CA ARG A 98 1.23 -1.55 -2.04
C ARG A 98 0.93 -1.46 -3.52
N VAL A 99 0.46 -0.29 -3.94
CA VAL A 99 0.18 0.05 -5.33
C VAL A 99 1.21 1.07 -5.74
N VAL A 100 2.04 0.73 -6.71
CA VAL A 100 2.99 1.67 -7.29
C VAL A 100 2.44 2.15 -8.62
N CYS A 101 2.10 3.44 -8.68
CA CYS A 101 1.56 4.11 -9.85
C CYS A 101 2.66 4.82 -10.65
N ARG A 102 2.37 5.12 -11.92
CA ARG A 102 3.33 5.81 -12.80
C ARG A 102 3.39 7.30 -12.47
N TYR A 103 2.26 7.95 -12.26
CA TYR A 103 2.14 9.38 -12.05
C TYR A 103 1.33 9.72 -10.78
N VAL A 104 1.48 10.95 -10.32
CA VAL A 104 0.80 11.43 -9.09
C VAL A 104 -0.73 11.39 -9.23
N ASP A 105 -1.26 11.80 -10.39
CA ASP A 105 -2.70 11.79 -10.66
C ASP A 105 -3.29 10.37 -10.65
N ASP A 106 -2.52 9.37 -11.06
CA ASP A 106 -2.93 7.97 -11.06
C ASP A 106 -3.20 7.45 -9.63
N ILE A 107 -2.45 7.96 -8.64
CA ILE A 107 -2.65 7.60 -7.23
C ILE A 107 -4.09 7.89 -6.80
N PHE A 108 -4.52 9.14 -7.04
CA PHE A 108 -5.85 9.58 -6.62
C PHE A 108 -6.96 8.95 -7.47
N ARG A 109 -6.70 8.76 -8.76
CA ARG A 109 -7.63 8.11 -9.68
C ARG A 109 -7.92 6.67 -9.29
N ILE A 110 -6.87 5.86 -9.06
CA ILE A 110 -7.01 4.47 -8.61
C ILE A 110 -7.70 4.40 -7.24
N ALA A 111 -7.31 5.25 -6.29
CA ALA A 111 -7.97 5.30 -4.98
C ALA A 111 -9.46 5.62 -5.09
N ASN A 112 -9.84 6.61 -5.88
CA ASN A 112 -11.24 7.03 -6.05
C ASN A 112 -12.07 5.94 -6.73
N LEU A 113 -11.54 5.27 -7.78
CA LEU A 113 -12.23 4.20 -8.46
C LEU A 113 -12.42 2.95 -7.57
N LEU A 114 -11.44 2.64 -6.73
CA LEU A 114 -11.59 1.56 -5.77
C LEU A 114 -12.64 1.90 -4.70
N LEU A 115 -12.64 3.13 -4.20
CA LEU A 115 -13.57 3.59 -3.16
C LEU A 115 -14.98 3.85 -3.69
N ALA A 116 -15.17 3.96 -5.01
CA ALA A 116 -16.49 4.08 -5.64
C ALA A 116 -17.22 2.74 -5.77
N GLN A 117 -16.57 1.61 -5.48
CA GLN A 117 -17.21 0.30 -5.48
C GLN A 117 -18.12 0.16 -4.25
N ASP A 118 -19.35 -0.28 -4.47
CA ASP A 118 -20.43 -0.30 -3.48
C ASP A 118 -20.21 -1.22 -2.28
N ASP A 119 -19.35 -2.21 -2.45
CA ASP A 119 -19.00 -3.21 -1.43
C ASP A 119 -17.67 -2.91 -0.71
N ILE A 120 -16.99 -1.80 -1.03
CA ILE A 120 -15.77 -1.34 -0.38
C ILE A 120 -16.09 -0.17 0.56
N SER A 121 -15.79 -0.32 1.83
CA SER A 121 -16.02 0.73 2.83
C SER A 121 -14.72 1.33 3.33
N LEU A 122 -14.59 2.65 3.24
CA LEU A 122 -13.42 3.38 3.74
C LEU A 122 -13.46 3.44 5.28
N ILE A 123 -12.41 2.94 5.94
CA ILE A 123 -12.21 3.02 7.40
C ILE A 123 -11.35 4.23 7.76
N LEU A 124 -10.24 4.44 7.03
CA LEU A 124 -9.26 5.48 7.34
C LEU A 124 -8.56 5.96 6.06
N LYS A 125 -8.32 7.28 5.97
CA LYS A 125 -7.50 7.88 4.92
C LYS A 125 -6.41 8.76 5.54
N LYS A 126 -5.16 8.60 5.10
CA LYS A 126 -4.02 9.46 5.45
C LYS A 126 -3.32 9.89 4.17
N ASP A 127 -3.34 11.17 3.89
CA ASP A 127 -2.70 11.73 2.71
C ASP A 127 -1.34 12.34 3.09
N TYR A 128 -0.30 11.54 2.94
CA TYR A 128 1.09 11.98 3.12
C TYR A 128 1.68 12.59 1.83
N ILE A 129 0.91 12.71 0.75
CA ILE A 129 1.31 13.46 -0.44
C ILE A 129 1.08 14.94 -0.17
N ALA A 130 -0.11 15.29 0.30
CA ALA A 130 -0.46 16.66 0.70
C ALA A 130 0.25 17.09 2.00
N ASN A 131 0.41 16.16 2.97
CA ASN A 131 1.02 16.41 4.27
C ASN A 131 2.17 15.41 4.54
N PRO A 132 3.36 15.61 3.97
CA PRO A 132 4.50 14.71 4.11
C PRO A 132 4.93 14.54 5.57
N LYS A 133 5.49 13.37 5.90
CA LYS A 133 6.12 13.17 7.21
C LYS A 133 7.38 14.03 7.36
N PRO A 134 7.84 14.27 8.60
CA PRO A 134 9.03 15.11 8.84
C PRO A 134 10.30 14.68 8.10
N ASN A 135 10.44 13.38 7.79
CA ASN A 135 11.55 12.83 7.02
C ASN A 135 11.38 12.94 5.50
N GLY A 136 10.27 13.50 5.01
CA GLY A 136 9.97 13.61 3.58
C GLY A 136 9.15 12.46 2.99
N TYR A 137 8.75 11.45 3.77
CA TYR A 137 7.94 10.33 3.30
C TYR A 137 6.61 10.80 2.71
N ARG A 138 6.27 10.31 1.50
CA ARG A 138 5.03 10.59 0.77
C ARG A 138 4.35 9.29 0.34
N SER A 139 3.06 9.20 0.50
CA SER A 139 2.19 8.11 0.02
C SER A 139 0.73 8.46 0.36
N LEU A 140 -0.22 7.99 -0.40
CA LEU A 140 -1.62 7.96 0.02
C LEU A 140 -1.87 6.61 0.71
N HIS A 141 -2.35 6.64 1.95
CA HIS A 141 -2.76 5.45 2.70
C HIS A 141 -4.26 5.45 2.87
N ILE A 142 -4.90 4.38 2.46
CA ILE A 142 -6.31 4.11 2.76
C ILE A 142 -6.42 2.76 3.47
N VAL A 143 -7.30 2.66 4.43
CA VAL A 143 -7.73 1.39 5.02
C VAL A 143 -9.16 1.18 4.61
N VAL A 144 -9.43 0.06 3.98
CA VAL A 144 -10.76 -0.31 3.51
C VAL A 144 -11.21 -1.63 4.11
N ASP A 145 -12.50 -1.75 4.36
CA ASP A 145 -13.11 -3.02 4.75
C ASP A 145 -13.55 -3.77 3.50
N VAL A 146 -13.12 -5.03 3.38
CA VAL A 146 -13.25 -5.83 2.16
C VAL A 146 -14.09 -7.06 2.44
N PRO A 147 -15.18 -7.31 1.71
CA PRO A 147 -15.95 -8.53 1.84
C PRO A 147 -15.17 -9.72 1.29
N VAL A 148 -15.14 -10.81 2.04
CA VAL A 148 -14.56 -12.09 1.63
C VAL A 148 -15.56 -13.20 1.87
N TYR A 149 -15.68 -14.13 0.93
CA TYR A 149 -16.59 -15.27 1.01
C TYR A 149 -15.79 -16.52 1.38
N MET A 150 -15.93 -16.94 2.63
CA MET A 150 -15.31 -18.15 3.15
C MET A 150 -16.34 -19.28 3.20
N SER A 151 -15.90 -20.53 3.42
CA SER A 151 -16.82 -21.69 3.54
C SER A 151 -17.88 -21.52 4.64
N GLN A 152 -17.60 -20.68 5.63
CA GLN A 152 -18.50 -20.38 6.74
C GLN A 152 -19.41 -19.15 6.48
N GLY A 153 -19.33 -18.55 5.29
CA GLY A 153 -20.13 -17.38 4.92
C GLY A 153 -19.31 -16.14 4.61
N LYS A 154 -20.00 -15.00 4.48
CA LYS A 154 -19.42 -13.69 4.20
C LYS A 154 -18.77 -13.11 5.47
N LEU A 155 -17.52 -12.71 5.35
CA LEU A 155 -16.76 -11.99 6.38
C LEU A 155 -16.25 -10.67 5.81
N TYR A 156 -15.79 -9.78 6.68
CA TYR A 156 -15.11 -8.55 6.30
C TYR A 156 -13.71 -8.51 6.91
N ALA A 157 -12.75 -7.96 6.19
CA ALA A 157 -11.40 -7.80 6.69
C ALA A 157 -10.80 -6.45 6.26
N PRO A 158 -10.21 -5.70 7.19
CA PRO A 158 -9.51 -4.47 6.87
C PRO A 158 -8.22 -4.75 6.09
N VAL A 159 -8.02 -3.98 5.02
CA VAL A 159 -6.80 -3.98 4.20
C VAL A 159 -6.23 -2.56 4.15
N GLU A 160 -4.98 -2.39 4.56
CA GLU A 160 -4.24 -1.15 4.33
C GLU A 160 -3.70 -1.15 2.90
N ILE A 161 -4.04 -0.11 2.14
CA ILE A 161 -3.56 0.10 0.77
C ILE A 161 -2.70 1.34 0.76
N GLN A 162 -1.42 1.18 0.43
CA GLN A 162 -0.44 2.24 0.29
C GLN A 162 -0.24 2.52 -1.18
N ILE A 163 -0.65 3.70 -1.65
CA ILE A 163 -0.59 4.08 -3.06
C ILE A 163 0.45 5.20 -3.21
N ARG A 164 1.41 5.02 -4.11
CA ARG A 164 2.53 5.94 -4.32
C ARG A 164 3.04 5.87 -5.75
N THR A 165 3.83 6.84 -6.19
CA THR A 165 4.53 6.76 -7.48
C THR A 165 5.77 5.87 -7.39
N VAL A 166 6.35 5.55 -8.55
CA VAL A 166 7.66 4.87 -8.65
C VAL A 166 8.74 5.66 -7.89
N ALA A 167 8.73 6.98 -8.01
CA ALA A 167 9.71 7.85 -7.35
C ALA A 167 9.54 7.87 -5.82
N MET A 168 8.30 7.92 -5.33
CA MET A 168 7.99 7.80 -3.91
C MET A 168 8.37 6.43 -3.36
N ASP A 169 8.18 5.35 -4.12
CA ASP A 169 8.53 3.99 -3.71
C ASP A 169 10.05 3.79 -3.65
N PHE A 170 10.78 4.33 -4.63
CA PHE A 170 12.25 4.36 -4.62
C PHE A 170 12.77 4.99 -3.33
N TRP A 171 12.32 6.20 -2.99
CA TRP A 171 12.75 6.90 -1.78
C TRP A 171 12.41 6.11 -0.51
N ALA A 172 11.16 5.63 -0.39
CA ALA A 172 10.70 4.92 0.79
C ALA A 172 11.45 3.59 1.02
N THR A 173 11.83 2.90 -0.04
CA THR A 173 12.59 1.65 0.01
C THR A 173 14.00 1.90 0.54
N LEU A 174 14.68 2.94 0.04
CA LEU A 174 16.04 3.27 0.48
C LEU A 174 16.06 3.83 1.92
N GLU A 175 15.13 4.70 2.27
CA GLU A 175 14.98 5.22 3.64
C GLU A 175 14.80 4.09 4.66
N HIS A 176 13.93 3.13 4.35
CA HIS A 176 13.72 1.96 5.20
C HIS A 176 15.01 1.14 5.38
N GLY A 177 15.78 0.95 4.30
CA GLY A 177 17.07 0.25 4.35
C GLY A 177 18.11 0.97 5.21
N ILE A 178 18.18 2.30 5.13
CA ILE A 178 19.07 3.15 5.96
C ILE A 178 18.70 3.02 7.44
N ARG A 179 17.41 3.16 7.77
CA ARG A 179 16.94 3.02 9.16
C ARG A 179 17.18 1.63 9.74
N TYR A 180 17.00 0.59 8.93
CA TYR A 180 17.22 -0.79 9.38
C TYR A 180 18.70 -1.04 9.72
N LYS A 181 19.63 -0.45 8.96
CA LYS A 181 21.08 -0.57 9.20
C LYS A 181 21.58 0.27 10.36
N ALA A 182 20.90 1.39 10.65
CA ALA A 182 21.27 2.30 11.72
C ALA A 182 20.88 1.77 13.10
N SER A 183 21.31 0.65 13.55
CA SER A 183 21.06 -0.03 14.86
C SER A 183 20.64 0.84 16.07
N GLY A 184 20.16 2.08 15.87
CA GLY A 184 19.79 3.08 16.86
C GLY A 184 19.06 4.29 16.25
N GLU A 185 19.03 5.42 16.95
CA GLU A 185 18.44 6.66 16.46
C GLU A 185 19.26 7.24 15.29
N VAL A 186 18.56 7.53 14.20
CA VAL A 186 19.14 8.21 13.03
C VAL A 186 19.37 9.66 13.40
N SER A 187 20.59 10.19 13.18
CA SER A 187 20.91 11.58 13.48
C SER A 187 20.03 12.56 12.70
N GLN A 188 19.76 13.75 13.29
CA GLN A 188 18.94 14.78 12.65
C GLN A 188 19.49 15.19 11.28
N ASN A 189 20.81 15.25 11.11
CA ASN A 189 21.45 15.55 9.84
C ASN A 189 21.06 14.54 8.72
N ILE A 190 21.01 13.25 9.03
CA ILE A 190 20.56 12.22 8.05
C ILE A 190 19.08 12.41 7.72
N VAL A 191 18.25 12.72 8.71
CA VAL A 191 16.82 12.99 8.50
C VAL A 191 16.63 14.20 7.58
N ASP A 192 17.42 15.26 7.77
CA ASP A 192 17.37 16.46 6.94
C ASP A 192 17.82 16.18 5.50
N GLN A 193 18.90 15.43 5.29
CA GLN A 193 19.36 14.99 3.97
C GLN A 193 18.32 14.12 3.27
N LEU A 194 17.67 13.20 3.98
CA LEU A 194 16.58 12.39 3.44
C LEU A 194 15.41 13.25 3.00
N ARG A 195 15.07 14.29 3.74
CA ARG A 195 14.02 15.24 3.38
C ARG A 195 14.40 16.07 2.14
N GLU A 196 15.66 16.51 2.02
CA GLU A 196 16.14 17.18 0.81
C GLU A 196 16.02 16.28 -0.43
N CYS A 197 16.47 15.03 -0.34
CA CYS A 197 16.29 14.04 -1.40
C CYS A 197 14.82 13.85 -1.76
N ALA A 198 13.92 13.77 -0.76
CA ALA A 198 12.48 13.64 -1.01
C ALA A 198 11.91 14.84 -1.76
N ASN A 199 12.39 16.06 -1.51
CA ASN A 199 11.96 17.27 -2.22
C ASN A 199 12.38 17.23 -3.69
N VAL A 200 13.65 16.90 -3.98
CA VAL A 200 14.15 16.77 -5.35
C VAL A 200 13.37 15.70 -6.14
N ILE A 201 13.11 14.55 -5.52
CA ILE A 201 12.32 13.48 -6.10
C ILE A 201 10.88 13.96 -6.39
N THR A 202 10.29 14.72 -5.48
CA THR A 202 8.95 15.28 -5.65
C THR A 202 8.87 16.23 -6.84
N GLU A 203 9.83 17.13 -7.00
CA GLU A 203 9.90 18.05 -8.15
C GLU A 203 10.02 17.27 -9.45
N THR A 204 10.84 16.23 -9.47
CA THR A 204 11.03 15.37 -10.64
C THR A 204 9.74 14.62 -10.98
N ASP A 205 9.04 14.10 -9.97
CA ASP A 205 7.79 13.35 -10.13
C ASP A 205 6.69 14.23 -10.76
N TYR A 206 6.56 15.48 -10.29
CA TYR A 206 5.62 16.44 -10.91
C TYR A 206 6.04 16.85 -12.33
N LYS A 207 7.33 17.05 -12.61
CA LYS A 207 7.80 17.33 -13.97
C LYS A 207 7.47 16.19 -14.94
N MET A 208 7.65 14.94 -14.51
CA MET A 208 7.27 13.78 -15.32
C MET A 208 5.77 13.71 -15.56
N GLN A 209 4.97 14.08 -14.58
CA GLN A 209 3.52 14.21 -14.71
C GLN A 209 3.13 15.27 -15.77
N GLU A 210 3.77 16.44 -15.77
CA GLU A 210 3.51 17.52 -16.72
C GLU A 210 3.90 17.10 -18.15
N ILE A 211 5.05 16.46 -18.33
CA ILE A 211 5.48 15.92 -19.63
C ILE A 211 4.46 14.91 -20.16
N PHE A 212 3.98 14.02 -19.31
CA PHE A 212 2.97 13.05 -19.69
C PHE A 212 1.65 13.71 -20.12
N LYS A 213 1.16 14.72 -19.37
CA LYS A 213 -0.02 15.49 -19.75
C LYS A 213 0.14 16.19 -21.10
N ALA A 214 1.28 16.79 -21.34
CA ALA A 214 1.55 17.45 -22.62
C ALA A 214 1.51 16.47 -23.80
N LEU A 215 2.06 15.26 -23.64
CA LEU A 215 2.01 14.20 -24.65
C LEU A 215 0.59 13.72 -24.93
N GLN A 216 -0.25 13.57 -23.87
CA GLN A 216 -1.65 13.18 -24.05
C GLN A 216 -2.42 14.22 -24.86
N GLN A 217 -2.24 15.51 -24.60
CA GLN A 217 -2.89 16.60 -25.36
C GLN A 217 -2.54 16.58 -26.85
N VAL A 218 -1.30 16.22 -27.20
CA VAL A 218 -0.88 16.10 -28.61
C VAL A 218 -1.59 14.91 -29.28
N HIS A 219 -1.69 13.78 -28.61
CA HIS A 219 -2.38 12.60 -29.16
C HIS A 219 -3.88 12.81 -29.32
N ASP A 220 -4.55 13.43 -28.33
CA ASP A 220 -5.98 13.75 -28.41
C ASP A 220 -6.28 14.73 -29.57
N ALA A 221 -5.36 15.66 -29.84
CA ALA A 221 -5.46 16.57 -30.99
C ALA A 221 -5.31 15.83 -32.33
N ASP A 222 -4.35 14.90 -32.45
CA ASP A 222 -4.15 14.10 -33.66
C ASP A 222 -5.31 13.13 -33.92
N ASP A 223 -5.87 12.49 -32.90
CA ASP A 223 -7.03 11.58 -33.04
C ASP A 223 -8.28 12.37 -33.48
N SER A 224 -8.50 13.59 -32.98
CA SER A 224 -9.60 14.45 -33.40
C SER A 224 -9.48 14.91 -34.87
N TYR A 225 -8.26 15.16 -35.36
CA TYR A 225 -8.02 15.48 -36.77
C TYR A 225 -8.27 14.27 -37.69
N GLN A 226 -7.99 13.05 -37.26
CA GLN A 226 -8.25 11.84 -38.05
C GLN A 226 -9.74 11.49 -38.11
N GLU A 227 -10.53 11.74 -37.07
CA GLU A 227 -11.97 11.57 -37.07
C GLU A 227 -12.69 12.57 -37.99
N GLU A 228 -12.20 13.80 -38.14
CA GLU A 228 -12.75 14.80 -39.07
C GLU A 228 -12.45 14.49 -40.55
N ILE A 229 -11.34 13.82 -40.85
CA ILE A 229 -10.93 13.52 -42.23
C ILE A 229 -11.60 12.23 -42.77
N THR A 230 -11.89 11.27 -41.92
CA THR A 230 -12.42 9.96 -42.33
C THR A 230 -13.82 10.02 -42.99
N PRO A 231 -14.78 10.87 -42.57
CA PRO A 231 -16.06 10.98 -43.25
C PRO A 231 -16.01 11.56 -44.65
N GLN A 232 -14.99 12.34 -44.99
CA GLN A 232 -14.87 13.01 -46.30
C GLN A 232 -14.32 12.11 -47.42
N LEU A 233 -13.68 11.00 -47.07
CA LEU A 233 -13.09 10.05 -48.05
C LEU A 233 -14.06 8.92 -48.46
N ILE A 234 -15.18 8.74 -47.74
CA ILE A 234 -16.16 7.69 -48.03
C ILE A 234 -17.29 8.18 -48.96
N GLN A 235 -17.35 9.48 -49.29
CA GLN A 235 -18.36 10.08 -50.15
C GLN A 235 -17.90 10.35 -51.60
N LYS A 236 -16.88 9.71 -52.09
CA LYS A 236 -16.46 9.68 -53.46
C LYS A 236 -16.38 8.25 -53.95
#